data_31373c4f330752c476856c7fbb047f3b
#
_entry.id   31373c4f330752c476856c7fbb047f3b
#
_cell.length_a   1.000
_cell.length_b   1.000
_cell.length_c   1.000
_cell.angle_alpha   90.00
_cell.angle_beta   90.00
_cell.angle_gamma   90.00
#
_symmetry.space_group_name_H-M   'P 1'
#
loop_
_entity.id
_entity.type
_entity.pdbx_description
1 polymer ?
#
loop_
_entity_poly.entity_id
_entity_poly.type
_entity_poly.pdbx_seq_one_letter_code
_entity_poly.pdbx_strand_id
1 'polypeptide(L)'
;MSKVIGIDLGTTNSCVAVMEGGEAVVIPNAEGNRTTPSVVAFSKTGERMVGQVAKRQAITNPERTISSIKREMGTDHRVTIDGKSYTPQEISAMILQKLKSDAEAYLGTTVTEAVITVPAYFTDSQRQATKDAGKIAGLDVKRIINEPTAAALAYGVDKEQAQKIMVYDLGGGT
;
A
#
# COMPACT_ATOMS: atom_id res chain seq x y z
N MET A 1 16.15 -17.18 4.19
CA MET A 1 15.61 -16.70 2.91
C MET A 1 14.76 -15.46 3.21
N SER A 2 14.96 -14.38 2.48
CA SER A 2 14.07 -13.20 2.55
C SER A 2 12.65 -13.64 2.17
N LYS A 3 11.65 -13.25 2.98
CA LYS A 3 10.25 -13.50 2.65
C LYS A 3 9.75 -12.39 1.72
N VAL A 4 9.04 -12.77 0.66
CA VAL A 4 8.34 -11.84 -0.22
C VAL A 4 6.97 -11.55 0.40
N ILE A 5 6.62 -10.26 0.53
CA ILE A 5 5.30 -9.85 1.00
C ILE A 5 4.42 -9.40 -0.18
N GLY A 6 3.12 -9.63 -0.06
CA GLY A 6 2.11 -9.07 -0.95
C GLY A 6 1.53 -7.81 -0.33
N ILE A 7 1.44 -6.73 -1.09
CA ILE A 7 0.88 -5.45 -0.63
C ILE A 7 -0.27 -5.04 -1.55
N ASP A 8 -1.42 -4.78 -0.96
CA ASP A 8 -2.47 -3.98 -1.57
C ASP A 8 -2.34 -2.54 -1.08
N LEU A 9 -1.82 -1.67 -1.95
CA LEU A 9 -1.68 -0.24 -1.70
C LEU A 9 -2.97 0.47 -2.16
N GLY A 10 -4.01 0.41 -1.34
CA GLY A 10 -5.32 0.97 -1.67
C GLY A 10 -5.42 2.49 -1.53
N THR A 11 -6.41 3.10 -2.17
CA THR A 11 -6.66 4.55 -2.08
C THR A 11 -7.04 4.98 -0.67
N THR A 12 -7.86 4.19 0.01
CA THR A 12 -8.37 4.48 1.35
C THR A 12 -7.70 3.64 2.43
N ASN A 13 -7.55 2.34 2.18
CA ASN A 13 -6.92 1.39 3.09
C ASN A 13 -5.93 0.53 2.33
N SER A 14 -4.87 0.14 3.01
CA SER A 14 -3.86 -0.78 2.50
C SER A 14 -3.78 -2.01 3.38
N CYS A 15 -3.30 -3.12 2.83
CA CYS A 15 -3.01 -4.31 3.62
C CYS A 15 -1.74 -5.01 3.14
N VAL A 16 -1.18 -5.84 3.99
CA VAL A 16 0.00 -6.65 3.69
C VAL A 16 -0.25 -8.11 4.06
N ALA A 17 0.24 -9.02 3.24
CA ALA A 17 0.10 -10.44 3.42
C ALA A 17 1.41 -11.18 3.13
N VAL A 18 1.52 -12.39 3.65
CA VAL A 18 2.65 -13.30 3.42
C VAL A 18 2.14 -14.71 3.15
N MET A 19 2.92 -15.52 2.46
CA MET A 19 2.64 -16.96 2.32
C MET A 19 3.22 -17.70 3.53
N GLU A 20 2.36 -18.40 4.27
CA GLU A 20 2.72 -19.28 5.37
C GLU A 20 2.06 -20.66 5.19
N GLY A 21 2.86 -21.70 5.23
CA GLY A 21 2.34 -23.09 5.06
C GLY A 21 1.60 -23.36 3.75
N GLY A 22 1.84 -22.53 2.71
CA GLY A 22 1.14 -22.63 1.43
C GLY A 22 -0.14 -21.81 1.33
N GLU A 23 -0.51 -21.11 2.39
CA GLU A 23 -1.69 -20.23 2.43
C GLU A 23 -1.30 -18.75 2.56
N ALA A 24 -2.13 -17.88 2.01
CA ALA A 24 -1.96 -16.42 2.15
C ALA A 24 -2.52 -15.96 3.50
N VAL A 25 -1.66 -15.34 4.31
CA VAL A 25 -2.02 -14.81 5.62
C VAL A 25 -1.91 -13.29 5.60
N VAL A 26 -3.00 -12.59 5.91
CA VAL A 26 -2.99 -11.13 6.07
C VAL A 26 -2.35 -10.80 7.41
N ILE A 27 -1.31 -9.99 7.37
CA ILE A 27 -0.54 -9.57 8.55
C ILE A 27 -1.29 -8.45 9.29
N PRO A 28 -1.57 -8.59 10.58
CA PRO A 28 -2.12 -7.48 11.37
C PRO A 28 -1.06 -6.39 11.57
N ASN A 29 -1.50 -5.13 11.56
CA ASN A 29 -0.63 -4.01 11.89
C ASN A 29 -0.36 -3.92 13.41
N ALA A 30 0.50 -2.97 13.81
CA ALA A 30 0.86 -2.78 15.22
C ALA A 30 -0.35 -2.44 16.12
N GLU A 31 -1.43 -1.91 15.53
CA GLU A 31 -2.69 -1.62 16.21
C GLU A 31 -3.66 -2.81 16.26
N GLY A 32 -3.28 -3.97 15.73
CA GLY A 32 -4.07 -5.19 15.70
C GLY A 32 -5.09 -5.29 14.57
N ASN A 33 -5.11 -4.35 13.63
CA ASN A 33 -6.02 -4.36 12.50
C ASN A 33 -5.38 -5.02 11.27
N ARG A 34 -6.20 -5.67 10.43
CA ARG A 34 -5.77 -6.29 9.17
C ARG A 34 -5.62 -5.29 8.01
N THR A 35 -6.15 -4.10 8.17
CA THR A 35 -6.03 -3.00 7.20
C THR A 35 -5.43 -1.77 7.88
N THR A 36 -4.64 -1.02 7.13
CA THR A 36 -4.02 0.22 7.57
C THR A 36 -4.56 1.36 6.70
N PRO A 37 -5.15 2.41 7.29
CA PRO A 37 -5.56 3.58 6.52
C PRO A 37 -4.42 4.15 5.70
N SER A 38 -4.66 4.43 4.42
CA SER A 38 -3.68 5.04 3.50
C SER A 38 -3.61 6.55 3.74
N VAL A 39 -3.28 6.92 4.99
CA VAL A 39 -3.24 8.30 5.47
C VAL A 39 -1.86 8.57 6.08
N VAL A 40 -1.27 9.69 5.68
CA VAL A 40 -0.01 10.20 6.23
C VAL A 40 -0.27 11.57 6.84
N ALA A 41 0.27 11.85 8.01
CA ALA A 41 0.19 13.15 8.63
C ALA A 41 1.52 13.54 9.28
N PHE A 42 1.70 14.85 9.47
CA PHE A 42 2.83 15.41 10.18
C PHE A 42 2.33 16.21 11.38
N SER A 43 2.91 15.96 12.54
CA SER A 43 2.62 16.75 13.74
C SER A 43 3.17 18.19 13.60
N LYS A 44 2.77 19.08 14.50
CA LYS A 44 3.34 20.44 14.57
C LYS A 44 4.85 20.45 14.84
N THR A 45 5.38 19.37 15.40
CA THR A 45 6.81 19.19 15.65
C THR A 45 7.54 18.48 14.51
N GLY A 46 6.85 18.18 13.40
CA GLY A 46 7.41 17.51 12.22
C GLY A 46 7.49 15.98 12.34
N GLU A 47 6.90 15.38 13.36
CA GLU A 47 6.84 13.92 13.50
C GLU A 47 5.86 13.34 12.48
N ARG A 48 6.30 12.30 11.76
CA ARG A 48 5.49 11.60 10.77
C ARG A 48 4.60 10.55 11.42
N MET A 49 3.33 10.58 11.09
CA MET A 49 2.32 9.60 11.47
C MET A 49 1.76 8.93 10.24
N VAL A 50 1.49 7.62 10.31
CA VAL A 50 0.93 6.85 9.19
C VAL A 50 -0.16 5.91 9.72
N GLY A 51 -1.22 5.74 8.94
CA GLY A 51 -2.29 4.82 9.24
C GLY A 51 -3.33 5.37 10.21
N GLN A 52 -3.75 4.57 11.17
CA GLN A 52 -4.86 4.91 12.07
C GLN A 52 -4.56 6.15 12.93
N VAL A 53 -3.33 6.31 13.38
CA VAL A 53 -2.89 7.48 14.17
C VAL A 53 -3.04 8.76 13.33
N ALA A 54 -2.59 8.73 12.06
CA ALA A 54 -2.74 9.85 11.15
C ALA A 54 -4.22 10.15 10.86
N LYS A 55 -5.03 9.14 10.63
CA LYS A 55 -6.46 9.29 10.35
C LYS A 55 -7.23 9.91 11.53
N ARG A 56 -6.96 9.48 12.77
CA ARG A 56 -7.66 9.99 13.96
C ARG A 56 -7.50 11.48 14.18
N GLN A 57 -6.34 12.04 13.87
CA GLN A 57 -6.03 13.45 14.09
C GLN A 57 -6.33 14.33 12.85
N ALA A 58 -6.83 13.75 11.76
CA ALA A 58 -7.07 14.47 10.50
C ALA A 58 -7.99 15.69 10.65
N ILE A 59 -9.02 15.60 11.48
CA ILE A 59 -9.99 16.67 11.71
C ILE A 59 -9.32 17.88 12.39
N THR A 60 -8.41 17.64 13.31
CA THR A 60 -7.71 18.67 14.07
C THR A 60 -6.44 19.19 13.41
N ASN A 61 -5.97 18.52 12.35
CA ASN A 61 -4.73 18.83 11.64
C ASN A 61 -4.87 18.58 10.12
N PRO A 62 -5.91 19.16 9.46
CA PRO A 62 -6.21 18.87 8.06
C PRO A 62 -5.10 19.31 7.10
N GLU A 63 -4.45 20.46 7.37
CA GLU A 63 -3.42 21.02 6.50
C GLU A 63 -2.13 20.18 6.43
N ARG A 64 -1.92 19.30 7.41
CA ARG A 64 -0.75 18.41 7.49
C ARG A 64 -1.12 16.94 7.38
N THR A 65 -2.32 16.65 6.89
CA THR A 65 -2.83 15.29 6.71
C THR A 65 -3.11 15.02 5.25
N ILE A 66 -2.51 13.97 4.71
CA ILE A 66 -2.61 13.57 3.32
C ILE A 66 -3.39 12.25 3.25
N SER A 67 -4.47 12.26 2.48
CA SER A 67 -5.27 11.07 2.17
C SER A 67 -5.43 10.91 0.66
N SER A 68 -5.79 9.71 0.21
CA SER A 68 -6.08 9.43 -1.21
C SER A 68 -4.95 9.75 -2.19
N ILE A 69 -3.71 9.77 -1.75
CA ILE A 69 -2.55 10.11 -2.59
C ILE A 69 -2.40 9.20 -3.82
N LYS A 70 -2.95 7.98 -3.77
CA LYS A 70 -2.93 7.04 -4.89
C LYS A 70 -3.55 7.63 -6.17
N ARG A 71 -4.49 8.57 -6.04
CA ARG A 71 -5.13 9.26 -7.19
C ARG A 71 -4.15 10.14 -7.95
N GLU A 72 -3.09 10.58 -7.30
CA GLU A 72 -2.07 11.48 -7.86
C GLU A 72 -0.83 10.71 -8.37
N MET A 73 -0.83 9.38 -8.29
CA MET A 73 0.29 8.56 -8.77
C MET A 73 0.52 8.74 -10.26
N GLY A 74 1.78 8.92 -10.65
CA GLY A 74 2.16 9.14 -12.05
C GLY A 74 1.94 10.56 -12.57
N THR A 75 1.52 11.50 -11.69
CA THR A 75 1.38 12.93 -12.01
C THR A 75 2.55 13.74 -11.42
N ASP A 76 2.61 15.02 -11.77
CA ASP A 76 3.56 16.00 -11.21
C ASP A 76 3.04 16.72 -9.96
N HIS A 77 1.94 16.22 -9.39
CA HIS A 77 1.36 16.74 -8.14
C HIS A 77 2.41 16.80 -7.02
N ARG A 78 2.31 17.85 -6.20
CA ARG A 78 3.18 18.04 -5.04
C ARG A 78 2.35 18.38 -3.81
N VAL A 79 2.70 17.76 -2.71
CA VAL A 79 2.16 18.09 -1.40
C VAL A 79 3.23 18.87 -0.64
N THR A 80 2.90 20.08 -0.20
CA THR A 80 3.83 20.90 0.57
C THR A 80 3.42 20.93 2.03
N ILE A 81 4.32 20.48 2.92
CA ILE A 81 4.14 20.47 4.37
C ILE A 81 5.33 21.19 5.00
N ASP A 82 5.06 22.24 5.76
CA ASP A 82 6.09 23.03 6.46
C ASP A 82 7.25 23.48 5.53
N GLY A 83 6.94 23.87 4.30
CA GLY A 83 7.91 24.30 3.29
C GLY A 83 8.65 23.16 2.58
N LYS A 84 8.41 21.90 2.95
CA LYS A 84 8.96 20.75 2.26
C LYS A 84 7.95 20.18 1.28
N SER A 85 8.39 19.97 0.04
CA SER A 85 7.59 19.43 -1.04
C SER A 85 7.79 17.92 -1.18
N TYR A 86 6.69 17.18 -1.28
CA TYR A 86 6.68 15.72 -1.43
C TYR A 86 5.97 15.31 -2.72
N THR A 87 6.51 14.31 -3.39
CA THR A 87 5.86 13.65 -4.53
C THR A 87 4.82 12.62 -4.05
N PRO A 88 3.85 12.22 -4.90
CA PRO A 88 2.95 11.11 -4.57
C PRO A 88 3.69 9.81 -4.24
N GLN A 89 4.81 9.54 -4.92
CA GLN A 89 5.67 8.39 -4.65
C GLN A 89 6.29 8.43 -3.25
N GLU A 90 6.74 9.59 -2.80
CA GLU A 90 7.32 9.75 -1.46
C GLU A 90 6.26 9.57 -0.36
N ILE A 91 5.06 10.12 -0.54
CA ILE A 91 3.96 9.92 0.41
C ILE A 91 3.52 8.45 0.42
N SER A 92 3.37 7.83 -0.75
CA SER A 92 3.04 6.40 -0.86
C SER A 92 4.13 5.52 -0.23
N ALA A 93 5.40 5.90 -0.37
CA ALA A 93 6.52 5.19 0.25
C ALA A 93 6.43 5.21 1.79
N MET A 94 5.91 6.27 2.40
CA MET A 94 5.71 6.32 3.85
C MET A 94 4.67 5.29 4.31
N ILE A 95 3.60 5.08 3.51
CA ILE A 95 2.61 4.03 3.77
C ILE A 95 3.27 2.65 3.62
N LEU A 96 4.02 2.44 2.55
CA LEU A 96 4.74 1.18 2.31
C LEU A 96 5.77 0.87 3.40
N GLN A 97 6.47 1.87 3.93
CA GLN A 97 7.39 1.72 5.05
C GLN A 97 6.68 1.25 6.33
N LYS A 98 5.48 1.78 6.61
CA LYS A 98 4.65 1.32 7.74
C LYS A 98 4.27 -0.15 7.55
N LEU A 99 3.76 -0.54 6.38
CA LEU A 99 3.39 -1.92 6.09
C LEU A 99 4.59 -2.87 6.16
N LYS A 100 5.74 -2.44 5.65
CA LYS A 100 7.00 -3.17 5.76
C LYS A 100 7.39 -3.39 7.22
N SER A 101 7.36 -2.34 8.03
CA SER A 101 7.70 -2.41 9.45
C SER A 101 6.76 -3.34 10.22
N ASP A 102 5.46 -3.28 9.95
CA ASP A 102 4.47 -4.19 10.55
C ASP A 102 4.74 -5.66 10.14
N ALA A 103 5.09 -5.87 8.87
CA ALA A 103 5.45 -7.21 8.37
C ALA A 103 6.73 -7.73 9.03
N GLU A 104 7.75 -6.90 9.17
CA GLU A 104 9.02 -7.27 9.83
C GLU A 104 8.80 -7.60 11.32
N ALA A 105 7.95 -6.82 12.00
CA ALA A 105 7.59 -7.10 13.40
C ALA A 105 6.85 -8.43 13.54
N TYR A 106 5.92 -8.73 12.64
CA TYR A 106 5.17 -9.99 12.64
C TYR A 106 6.06 -11.19 12.32
N LEU A 107 6.93 -11.07 11.32
CA LEU A 107 7.78 -12.15 10.82
C LEU A 107 9.06 -12.39 11.65
N GLY A 108 9.44 -11.41 12.48
CA GLY A 108 10.71 -11.45 13.23
C GLY A 108 11.95 -11.41 12.35
N THR A 109 11.85 -10.92 11.12
CA THR A 109 12.95 -10.85 10.15
C THR A 109 12.79 -9.68 9.20
N THR A 110 13.90 -9.22 8.62
CA THR A 110 13.91 -8.16 7.61
C THR A 110 13.17 -8.59 6.34
N VAL A 111 12.38 -7.68 5.79
CA VAL A 111 11.65 -7.83 4.52
C VAL A 111 12.25 -6.89 3.49
N THR A 112 12.71 -7.44 2.37
CA THR A 112 13.34 -6.68 1.29
C THR A 112 12.61 -6.76 -0.04
N GLU A 113 11.67 -7.68 -0.18
CA GLU A 113 11.01 -7.97 -1.46
C GLU A 113 9.48 -7.89 -1.33
N ALA A 114 8.83 -7.33 -2.34
CA ALA A 114 7.37 -7.22 -2.37
C ALA A 114 6.77 -7.45 -3.76
N VAL A 115 5.52 -7.89 -3.77
CA VAL A 115 4.60 -7.78 -4.91
C VAL A 115 3.53 -6.78 -4.52
N ILE A 116 3.25 -5.79 -5.40
CA ILE A 116 2.28 -4.72 -5.12
C ILE A 116 1.16 -4.76 -6.15
N THR A 117 -0.07 -4.60 -5.71
CA THR A 117 -1.23 -4.54 -6.61
C THR A 117 -1.54 -3.10 -7.03
N VAL A 118 -2.07 -2.96 -8.25
CA VAL A 118 -2.55 -1.70 -8.82
C VAL A 118 -3.87 -1.93 -9.55
N PRO A 119 -4.71 -0.89 -9.71
CA PRO A 119 -5.89 -0.98 -10.54
C PRO A 119 -5.55 -1.40 -11.97
N ALA A 120 -6.43 -2.18 -12.62
CA ALA A 120 -6.19 -2.66 -13.98
C ALA A 120 -6.06 -1.51 -15.00
N TYR A 121 -6.72 -0.37 -14.74
CA TYR A 121 -6.67 0.82 -15.59
C TYR A 121 -5.43 1.70 -15.40
N PHE A 122 -4.54 1.38 -14.44
CA PHE A 122 -3.31 2.16 -14.25
C PHE A 122 -2.46 2.15 -15.51
N THR A 123 -2.01 3.34 -15.91
CA THR A 123 -1.06 3.55 -17.01
C THR A 123 0.35 3.06 -16.62
N ASP A 124 1.23 2.95 -17.58
CA ASP A 124 2.63 2.59 -17.33
C ASP A 124 3.34 3.61 -16.41
N SER A 125 3.04 4.90 -16.54
CA SER A 125 3.52 5.95 -15.63
C SER A 125 3.11 5.70 -14.18
N GLN A 126 1.84 5.34 -13.94
CA GLN A 126 1.31 5.07 -12.61
C GLN A 126 1.90 3.78 -12.02
N ARG A 127 2.10 2.76 -12.84
CA ARG A 127 2.78 1.51 -12.45
C ARG A 127 4.24 1.75 -12.09
N GLN A 128 4.95 2.56 -12.89
CA GLN A 128 6.33 2.93 -12.61
C GLN A 128 6.42 3.74 -11.31
N ALA A 129 5.53 4.71 -11.10
CA ALA A 129 5.47 5.50 -9.87
C ALA A 129 5.22 4.61 -8.63
N THR A 130 4.41 3.56 -8.76
CA THR A 130 4.19 2.57 -7.68
C THR A 130 5.47 1.77 -7.40
N LYS A 131 6.22 1.36 -8.42
CA LYS A 131 7.54 0.74 -8.26
C LYS A 131 8.54 1.65 -7.56
N ASP A 132 8.57 2.93 -7.97
CA ASP A 132 9.47 3.92 -7.38
C ASP A 132 9.15 4.16 -5.91
N ALA A 133 7.85 4.21 -5.55
CA ALA A 133 7.42 4.28 -4.15
C ALA A 133 7.93 3.08 -3.34
N GLY A 134 7.85 1.86 -3.89
CA GLY A 134 8.41 0.66 -3.27
C GLY A 134 9.91 0.76 -3.05
N LYS A 135 10.65 1.23 -4.05
CA LYS A 135 12.09 1.44 -3.96
C LYS A 135 12.48 2.47 -2.88
N ILE A 136 11.75 3.59 -2.81
CA ILE A 136 11.93 4.62 -1.77
C ILE A 136 11.67 4.03 -0.37
N ALA A 137 10.70 3.10 -0.27
CA ALA A 137 10.38 2.40 0.97
C ALA A 137 11.41 1.31 1.35
N GLY A 138 12.41 1.05 0.52
CA GLY A 138 13.42 0.02 0.73
C GLY A 138 12.93 -1.39 0.37
N LEU A 139 12.02 -1.50 -0.61
CA LEU A 139 11.50 -2.75 -1.14
C LEU A 139 11.94 -2.95 -2.59
N ASP A 140 12.45 -4.13 -2.91
CA ASP A 140 12.59 -4.61 -4.28
C ASP A 140 11.23 -5.13 -4.77
N VAL A 141 10.56 -4.35 -5.62
CA VAL A 141 9.25 -4.69 -6.15
C VAL A 141 9.39 -5.69 -7.30
N LYS A 142 9.20 -6.97 -6.98
CA LYS A 142 9.35 -8.07 -7.94
C LYS A 142 8.31 -8.03 -9.05
N ARG A 143 7.07 -7.69 -8.71
CA ARG A 143 5.96 -7.59 -9.66
C ARG A 143 4.96 -6.53 -9.25
N ILE A 144 4.36 -5.93 -10.26
CA ILE A 144 3.10 -5.17 -10.17
C ILE A 144 2.01 -6.05 -10.78
N ILE A 145 0.95 -6.30 -10.03
CA ILE A 145 -0.18 -7.16 -10.43
C ILE A 145 -1.45 -6.33 -10.41
N ASN A 146 -2.37 -6.59 -11.34
CA ASN A 146 -3.68 -5.94 -11.34
C ASN A 146 -4.52 -6.43 -10.15
N GLU A 147 -5.18 -5.52 -9.44
CA GLU A 147 -6.05 -5.82 -8.30
C GLU A 147 -7.12 -6.89 -8.62
N PRO A 148 -7.88 -6.79 -9.74
CA PRO A 148 -8.85 -7.83 -10.06
C PRO A 148 -8.21 -9.19 -10.37
N THR A 149 -7.01 -9.21 -10.95
CA THR A 149 -6.27 -10.46 -11.18
C THR A 149 -5.85 -11.09 -9.85
N ALA A 150 -5.35 -10.29 -8.91
CA ALA A 150 -4.97 -10.77 -7.58
C ALA A 150 -6.17 -11.31 -6.81
N ALA A 151 -7.33 -10.64 -6.88
CA ALA A 151 -8.55 -11.10 -6.26
C ALA A 151 -9.06 -12.42 -6.85
N ALA A 152 -9.02 -12.57 -8.18
CA ALA A 152 -9.37 -13.81 -8.85
C ALA A 152 -8.45 -14.98 -8.44
N LEU A 153 -7.15 -14.74 -8.36
CA LEU A 153 -6.17 -15.73 -7.90
C LEU A 153 -6.40 -16.15 -6.43
N ALA A 154 -6.69 -15.17 -5.57
CA ALA A 154 -6.97 -15.42 -4.15
C ALA A 154 -8.26 -16.22 -3.93
N TYR A 155 -9.25 -16.07 -4.81
CA TYR A 155 -10.50 -16.82 -4.78
C TYR A 155 -10.31 -18.32 -5.14
N GLY A 156 -9.14 -18.68 -5.70
CA GLY A 156 -8.82 -20.05 -6.04
C GLY A 156 -9.46 -20.52 -7.34
N VAL A 157 -9.38 -19.65 -8.37
CA VAL A 157 -9.82 -20.01 -9.70
C VAL A 157 -9.12 -21.29 -10.15
N ASP A 158 -9.92 -22.35 -10.34
CA ASP A 158 -9.45 -23.64 -10.77
C ASP A 158 -8.78 -23.52 -12.15
N LYS A 159 -7.51 -23.91 -12.22
CA LYS A 159 -6.68 -23.76 -13.43
C LYS A 159 -6.99 -24.81 -14.51
N GLU A 160 -7.84 -25.77 -14.22
CA GLU A 160 -8.11 -26.91 -15.12
C GLU A 160 -9.17 -26.62 -16.19
N GLN A 161 -9.95 -25.53 -16.07
CA GLN A 161 -10.96 -25.17 -17.04
C GLN A 161 -10.92 -23.68 -17.40
N ALA A 162 -11.08 -23.36 -18.68
CA ALA A 162 -11.22 -21.98 -19.14
C ALA A 162 -12.51 -21.38 -18.57
N GLN A 163 -12.37 -20.38 -17.71
CA GLN A 163 -13.50 -19.70 -17.05
C GLN A 163 -13.50 -18.21 -17.37
N LYS A 164 -14.70 -17.63 -17.50
CA LYS A 164 -14.89 -16.18 -17.49
C LYS A 164 -15.27 -15.74 -16.08
N ILE A 165 -14.49 -14.83 -15.51
CA ILE A 165 -14.66 -14.36 -14.15
C ILE A 165 -14.92 -12.86 -14.20
N MET A 166 -15.87 -12.40 -13.41
CA MET A 166 -16.09 -10.99 -13.15
C MET A 166 -15.67 -10.69 -11.71
N VAL A 167 -14.79 -9.72 -11.53
CA VAL A 167 -14.43 -9.16 -10.23
C VAL A 167 -15.12 -7.82 -10.07
N TYR A 168 -15.95 -7.71 -9.04
CA TYR A 168 -16.60 -6.45 -8.66
C TYR A 168 -15.95 -5.94 -7.38
N ASP A 169 -15.23 -4.83 -7.50
CA ASP A 169 -14.50 -4.20 -6.40
C ASP A 169 -15.09 -2.82 -6.11
N LEU A 170 -15.76 -2.68 -4.97
CA LEU A 170 -16.30 -1.42 -4.46
C LEU A 170 -15.58 -1.07 -3.16
N GLY A 171 -14.61 -0.18 -3.25
CA GLY A 171 -13.80 0.27 -2.12
C GLY A 171 -14.29 1.58 -1.48
N GLY A 172 -13.55 2.04 -0.48
CA GLY A 172 -13.84 3.30 0.24
C GLY A 172 -13.55 4.56 -0.59
N GLY A 173 -12.85 4.47 -1.72
CA GLY A 173 -12.45 5.58 -2.57
C GLY A 173 -12.82 5.42 -4.04
N THR A 174 -12.98 4.22 -4.47
CA THR A 174 -13.35 3.84 -5.85
C THR A 174 -14.19 2.58 -5.84
#